data_6741d1553896801803462c649a3b3178
#
_entry.id   6741d1553896801803462c649a3b3178
#
_cell.length_a   1.000
_cell.length_b   1.000
_cell.length_c   1.000
_cell.angle_alpha   90.00
_cell.angle_beta   90.00
_cell.angle_gamma   90.00
#
_symmetry.space_group_name_H-M   'P 1'
#
loop_
_entity.id
_entity.type
_entity.pdbx_description
1 polymer ?
#
loop_
_entity_poly.entity_id
_entity_poly.type
_entity_poly.pdbx_seq_one_letter_code
_entity_poly.pdbx_strand_id
1 'polypeptide(L)'
;MNIRDFEENVAFYCEKKSISKAELAEKMGVHPASLSRALHGNPQLDTIIKIAAALEVSAADLFRTYKEIDGIARIGNDFVLFHSIEDLQKQYDSIVAKHNPFDGITWE
;
A
#
# COMPACT_ATOMS: atom_id res chain seq x y z
N MET A 1 12.64 -11.17 5.31
CA MET A 1 11.42 -10.43 5.48
C MET A 1 11.11 -10.21 6.94
N ASN A 2 10.55 -9.08 7.26
CA ASN A 2 10.39 -8.58 8.62
C ASN A 2 8.89 -8.59 8.97
N ILE A 3 8.56 -8.88 10.23
CA ILE A 3 7.18 -8.84 10.72
C ILE A 3 6.56 -7.43 10.54
N ARG A 4 7.40 -6.42 10.56
CA ARG A 4 6.99 -5.04 10.34
C ARG A 4 6.39 -4.83 8.95
N ASP A 5 6.93 -5.49 7.94
CA ASP A 5 6.42 -5.40 6.57
C ASP A 5 5.03 -6.02 6.47
N PHE A 6 4.80 -7.12 7.17
CA PHE A 6 3.50 -7.76 7.24
C PHE A 6 2.46 -6.83 7.86
N GLU A 7 2.80 -6.24 9.01
CA GLU A 7 1.90 -5.30 9.69
C GLU A 7 1.57 -4.08 8.82
N GLU A 8 2.59 -3.51 8.18
CA GLU A 8 2.41 -2.38 7.28
C GLU A 8 1.54 -2.73 6.09
N ASN A 9 1.71 -3.93 5.54
CA ASN A 9 0.92 -4.37 4.40
C ASN A 9 -0.54 -4.59 4.78
N VAL A 10 -0.80 -5.14 5.96
CA VAL A 10 -2.17 -5.28 6.46
C VAL A 10 -2.82 -3.91 6.61
N ALA A 11 -2.11 -2.95 7.19
CA ALA A 11 -2.59 -1.59 7.34
C ALA A 11 -2.87 -0.94 5.97
N PHE A 12 -1.99 -1.17 5.01
CA PHE A 12 -2.16 -0.67 3.65
C PHE A 12 -3.45 -1.18 3.01
N TYR A 13 -3.72 -2.48 3.10
CA TYR A 13 -4.92 -3.05 2.51
C TYR A 13 -6.18 -2.65 3.27
N CYS A 14 -6.12 -2.49 4.58
CA CYS A 14 -7.24 -1.95 5.35
C CYS A 14 -7.61 -0.56 4.87
N GLU A 15 -6.63 0.30 4.70
CA GLU A 15 -6.82 1.65 4.20
C GLU A 15 -7.39 1.64 2.78
N LYS A 16 -6.83 0.82 1.91
CA LYS A 16 -7.28 0.68 0.54
C LYS A 16 -8.73 0.21 0.44
N LYS A 17 -9.15 -0.64 1.35
CA LYS A 17 -10.52 -1.17 1.42
C LYS A 17 -11.44 -0.31 2.26
N SER A 18 -10.93 0.77 2.83
CA SER A 18 -11.67 1.69 3.70
C SER A 18 -12.30 0.99 4.90
N ILE A 19 -11.57 0.07 5.51
CA ILE A 19 -12.01 -0.62 6.72
C ILE A 19 -11.01 -0.38 7.84
N SER A 20 -11.51 -0.42 9.08
CA SER A 20 -10.67 -0.33 10.26
C SER A 20 -10.14 -1.71 10.64
N LYS A 21 -9.15 -1.75 11.52
CA LYS A 21 -8.67 -3.03 12.07
C LYS A 21 -9.76 -3.74 12.85
N ALA A 22 -10.63 -2.98 13.53
CA ALA A 22 -11.77 -3.55 14.24
C ALA A 22 -12.73 -4.24 13.27
N GLU A 23 -13.00 -3.62 12.13
CA GLU A 23 -13.84 -4.21 11.10
C GLU A 23 -13.20 -5.44 10.48
N LEU A 24 -11.88 -5.42 10.31
CA LEU A 24 -11.13 -6.58 9.84
C LEU A 24 -11.28 -7.75 10.81
N ALA A 25 -11.12 -7.49 12.12
CA ALA A 25 -11.29 -8.51 13.15
C ALA A 25 -12.71 -9.09 13.11
N GLU A 26 -13.71 -8.24 12.91
CA GLU A 26 -15.10 -8.67 12.81
C GLU A 26 -15.30 -9.59 11.61
N LYS A 27 -14.74 -9.24 10.45
CA LYS A 27 -14.79 -10.09 9.26
C LYS A 27 -14.13 -11.45 9.47
N MET A 28 -13.07 -11.47 10.26
CA MET A 28 -12.36 -12.70 10.59
C MET A 28 -13.06 -13.52 11.68
N GLY A 29 -14.02 -12.93 12.38
CA GLY A 29 -14.69 -13.58 13.51
C GLY A 29 -13.81 -13.69 14.74
N VAL A 30 -12.88 -12.76 14.92
CA VAL A 30 -11.97 -12.74 16.08
C VAL A 30 -12.11 -11.44 16.86
N HIS A 31 -11.65 -11.44 18.10
CA HIS A 31 -11.63 -10.25 18.92
C HIS A 31 -10.55 -9.27 18.42
N PRO A 32 -10.81 -7.95 18.39
CA PRO A 32 -9.81 -6.97 17.95
C PRO A 32 -8.46 -7.08 18.66
N ALA A 33 -8.45 -7.40 19.94
CA ALA A 33 -7.21 -7.59 20.69
C ALA A 33 -6.40 -8.79 20.20
N SER A 34 -7.09 -9.83 19.74
CA SER A 34 -6.43 -11.02 19.17
C SER A 34 -5.77 -10.68 17.83
N LEU A 35 -6.44 -9.89 17.00
CA LEU A 35 -5.87 -9.42 15.75
C LEU A 35 -4.66 -8.53 16.02
N SER A 36 -4.78 -7.61 16.94
CA SER A 36 -3.68 -6.70 17.30
C SER A 36 -2.43 -7.48 17.73
N ARG A 37 -2.62 -8.50 18.57
CA ARG A 37 -1.50 -9.35 19.00
C ARG A 37 -0.89 -10.11 17.83
N ALA A 38 -1.69 -10.60 16.92
CA ALA A 38 -1.20 -11.30 15.74
C ALA A 38 -0.37 -10.36 14.85
N LEU A 39 -0.79 -9.13 14.72
CA LEU A 39 -0.08 -8.14 13.88
C LEU A 39 1.25 -7.71 14.49
N HIS A 40 1.35 -7.67 15.82
CA HIS A 40 2.56 -7.22 16.50
C HIS A 40 3.50 -8.37 16.91
N GLY A 41 3.04 -9.62 16.79
CA GLY A 41 3.82 -10.78 17.20
C GLY A 41 4.18 -11.67 16.01
N ASN A 42 4.19 -12.97 16.28
CA ASN A 42 4.43 -13.97 15.24
C ASN A 42 3.10 -14.63 14.88
N PRO A 43 2.39 -14.12 13.87
CA PRO A 43 1.10 -14.71 13.52
C PRO A 43 1.29 -16.12 12.97
N GLN A 44 0.35 -17.00 13.31
CA GLN A 44 0.33 -18.35 12.77
C GLN A 44 -0.13 -18.30 11.31
N LEU A 45 0.24 -19.30 10.54
CA LEU A 45 -0.09 -19.35 9.11
C LEU A 45 -1.59 -19.27 8.87
N ASP A 46 -2.40 -19.96 9.67
CA ASP A 46 -3.85 -19.92 9.52
C ASP A 46 -4.42 -18.52 9.77
N THR A 47 -3.82 -17.76 10.69
CA THR A 47 -4.20 -16.37 10.94
C THR A 47 -3.87 -15.50 9.73
N ILE A 48 -2.70 -15.69 9.15
CA ILE A 48 -2.28 -14.96 7.93
C ILE A 48 -3.25 -15.24 6.80
N ILE A 49 -3.63 -16.50 6.61
CA ILE A 49 -4.58 -16.90 5.58
C ILE A 49 -5.95 -16.26 5.81
N LYS A 50 -6.40 -16.22 7.06
CA LYS A 50 -7.68 -15.58 7.41
C LYS A 50 -7.66 -14.08 7.16
N ILE A 51 -6.56 -13.42 7.47
CA ILE A 51 -6.40 -11.99 7.21
C ILE A 51 -6.47 -11.73 5.70
N ALA A 52 -5.73 -12.51 4.93
CA ALA A 52 -5.70 -12.38 3.48
C ALA A 52 -7.11 -12.60 2.89
N ALA A 53 -7.81 -13.62 3.34
CA ALA A 53 -9.17 -13.91 2.87
C ALA A 53 -10.13 -12.75 3.20
N ALA A 54 -10.04 -12.21 4.41
CA ALA A 54 -10.89 -11.09 4.83
C ALA A 54 -10.60 -9.81 4.02
N LEU A 55 -9.35 -9.62 3.62
CA LEU A 55 -8.94 -8.48 2.79
C LEU A 55 -9.09 -8.76 1.29
N GLU A 56 -9.44 -9.98 0.93
CA GLU A 56 -9.60 -10.40 -0.48
C GLU A 56 -8.30 -10.24 -1.28
N VAL A 57 -7.19 -10.60 -0.64
CA VAL A 57 -5.87 -10.60 -1.27
C VAL A 57 -5.22 -11.96 -1.05
N SER A 58 -4.14 -12.24 -1.76
CA SER A 58 -3.39 -13.47 -1.52
C SER A 58 -2.51 -13.29 -0.27
N ALA A 59 -2.16 -14.41 0.38
CA ALA A 59 -1.24 -14.36 1.51
C ALA A 59 0.11 -13.76 1.08
N ALA A 60 0.54 -14.03 -0.16
CA ALA A 60 1.79 -13.47 -0.70
C ALA A 60 1.76 -11.95 -0.75
N ASP A 61 0.59 -11.35 -1.02
CA ASP A 61 0.45 -9.91 -1.07
C ASP A 61 0.76 -9.25 0.27
N LEU A 62 0.52 -9.95 1.38
CA LEU A 62 0.79 -9.43 2.72
C LEU A 62 2.28 -9.38 3.03
N PHE A 63 3.09 -10.03 2.23
CA PHE A 63 4.53 -10.09 2.43
C PHE A 63 5.31 -9.33 1.37
N ARG A 64 4.64 -8.65 0.46
CA ARG A 64 5.31 -7.84 -0.55
C ARG A 64 5.85 -6.56 0.08
N THR A 65 7.05 -6.19 -0.32
CA THR A 65 7.69 -4.99 0.17
C THR A 65 7.51 -3.88 -0.85
N TYR A 66 6.43 -3.13 -0.70
CA TYR A 66 6.14 -2.03 -1.63
C TYR A 66 7.17 -0.92 -1.58
N LYS A 67 7.92 -0.84 -0.48
CA LYS A 67 8.99 0.14 -0.34
C LYS A 67 10.17 -0.12 -1.27
N GLU A 68 10.26 -1.33 -1.81
CA GLU A 68 11.33 -1.72 -2.71
C GLU A 68 10.95 -1.58 -4.17
N ILE A 69 9.80 -1.00 -4.46
CA ILE A 69 9.42 -0.72 -5.84
C ILE A 69 10.17 0.55 -6.25
N ASP A 70 11.19 0.34 -7.04
CA ASP A 70 11.97 1.44 -7.60
C ASP A 70 11.77 1.45 -9.09
N GLY A 71 11.72 2.65 -9.64
CA GLY A 71 11.59 2.79 -11.07
C GLY A 71 11.95 4.17 -11.54
N ILE A 72 12.02 4.30 -12.85
CA ILE A 72 12.23 5.56 -13.53
C ILE A 72 11.06 5.75 -14.49
N ALA A 73 10.34 6.85 -14.33
CA ALA A 73 9.27 7.20 -15.24
C ALA A 73 9.64 8.47 -16.00
N ARG A 74 9.17 8.55 -17.23
CA ARG A 74 9.29 9.76 -18.03
C ARG A 74 7.96 10.50 -17.99
N ILE A 75 8.01 11.77 -17.63
CA ILE A 75 6.85 12.64 -17.61
C ILE A 75 7.21 13.86 -18.43
N GLY A 76 6.68 13.92 -19.67
CA GLY A 76 7.09 14.95 -20.62
C GLY A 76 8.57 14.80 -20.97
N ASN A 77 9.36 15.81 -20.66
CA ASN A 77 10.82 15.80 -20.86
C ASN A 77 11.58 15.48 -19.59
N ASP A 78 10.87 15.23 -18.48
CA ASP A 78 11.48 14.97 -17.20
C ASP A 78 11.53 13.48 -16.91
N PHE A 79 12.61 13.05 -16.29
CA PHE A 79 12.73 11.68 -15.77
C PHE A 79 12.66 11.75 -14.26
N VAL A 80 11.81 10.94 -13.67
CA VAL A 80 11.64 10.89 -12.21
C VAL A 80 11.96 9.50 -11.71
N LEU A 81 12.69 9.47 -10.59
CA LEU A 81 12.92 8.24 -9.83
C LEU A 81 11.79 8.13 -8.82
N PHE A 82 11.22 6.95 -8.69
CA PHE A 82 10.18 6.74 -7.70
C PHE A 82 10.44 5.44 -6.93
N HIS A 83 9.99 5.43 -5.69
CA HIS A 83 10.16 4.30 -4.78
C HIS A 83 8.82 3.63 -4.44
N SER A 84 7.72 4.23 -4.87
CA SER A 84 6.37 3.70 -4.67
C SER A 84 5.45 4.35 -5.69
N ILE A 85 4.27 3.78 -5.86
CA ILE A 85 3.26 4.37 -6.73
C ILE A 85 2.80 5.72 -6.18
N GLU A 86 2.70 5.85 -4.86
CA GLU A 86 2.33 7.12 -4.24
C GLU A 86 3.38 8.19 -4.51
N ASP A 87 4.64 7.83 -4.40
CA ASP A 87 5.75 8.73 -4.70
C ASP A 87 5.69 9.18 -6.16
N LEU A 88 5.45 8.24 -7.09
CA LEU A 88 5.31 8.56 -8.50
C LEU A 88 4.16 9.54 -8.72
N GLN A 89 3.03 9.34 -8.07
CA GLN A 89 1.87 10.23 -8.19
C GLN A 89 2.19 11.63 -7.70
N LYS A 90 2.89 11.74 -6.58
CA LYS A 90 3.31 13.05 -6.04
C LYS A 90 4.24 13.78 -6.99
N GLN A 91 5.18 13.07 -7.59
CA GLN A 91 6.11 13.67 -8.53
C GLN A 91 5.40 14.09 -9.81
N TYR A 92 4.47 13.27 -10.29
CA TYR A 92 3.64 13.62 -11.44
C TYR A 92 2.85 14.90 -11.19
N ASP A 93 2.17 14.99 -10.05
CA ASP A 93 1.37 16.16 -9.69
C ASP A 93 2.24 17.42 -9.59
N SER A 94 3.43 17.30 -9.04
CA SER A 94 4.39 18.39 -8.94
C SER A 94 4.84 18.90 -10.32
N ILE A 95 5.11 17.97 -11.23
CA ILE A 95 5.54 18.31 -12.59
C ILE A 95 4.41 18.96 -13.37
N VAL A 96 3.19 18.41 -13.26
CA VAL A 96 2.01 18.97 -13.94
C VAL A 96 1.71 20.38 -13.42
N ALA A 97 1.82 20.61 -12.12
CA ALA A 97 1.61 21.93 -11.54
C ALA A 97 2.67 22.93 -12.01
N LYS A 98 3.89 22.45 -12.23
CA LYS A 98 5.01 23.27 -12.70
C LYS A 98 4.87 23.63 -14.17
N HIS A 99 4.32 22.73 -14.97
CA HIS A 99 4.08 22.94 -16.39
C HIS A 99 2.59 23.22 -16.62
N ASN A 100 2.14 24.36 -16.16
CA ASN A 100 0.74 24.75 -16.29
C ASN A 100 0.35 24.79 -17.79
N PRO A 101 -0.66 24.01 -18.23
CA PRO A 101 -1.07 23.97 -19.62
C PRO A 101 -1.61 25.30 -20.15
N PHE A 102 -1.98 26.20 -19.25
CA PHE A 102 -2.50 27.51 -19.64
C PHE A 102 -1.42 28.55 -19.88
N ASP A 103 -0.16 28.20 -19.68
CA ASP A 103 0.98 29.10 -19.91
C ASP A 103 1.50 29.04 -21.35
N GLY A 104 0.66 28.64 -22.27
CA GLY A 104 1.06 28.54 -23.66
C GLY A 104 1.83 27.27 -24.00
N ILE A 105 1.93 26.35 -23.06
CA ILE A 105 2.60 25.08 -23.28
C ILE A 105 1.63 24.15 -24.00
N THR A 106 2.08 23.63 -25.13
CA THR A 106 1.30 22.69 -25.90
C THR A 106 1.55 21.29 -25.38
N TRP A 107 0.51 20.66 -24.93
CA TRP A 107 0.55 19.27 -24.48
C TRP A 107 0.30 18.36 -25.68
N GLU A 108 1.37 18.02 -26.33
CA GLU A 108 1.32 17.11 -27.48
C GLU A 108 1.92 15.76 -27.17
#